data_18206368204088c90799b41ea2a06ac2
#
_entry.id   18206368204088c90799b41ea2a06ac2
#
_cell.length_a   1.000
_cell.length_b   1.000
_cell.length_c   1.000
_cell.angle_alpha   90.00
_cell.angle_beta   90.00
_cell.angle_gamma   90.00
#
_symmetry.space_group_name_H-M   'P 1'
#
loop_
_entity.id
_entity.type
_entity.pdbx_description
1 polymer ?
#
loop_
_entity_poly.entity_id
_entity_poly.type
_entity_poly.pdbx_seq_one_letter_code
_entity_poly.pdbx_strand_id
1 'polypeptide(L)'
;MSRLNLALVTMAVLAGACYKDDTSGPGGQKPMTQVLITDDPFPFDSVQSVEVYIVSIDVSTQPDTGGSADSMTWVNVAAPHRQINLLTLQQGLTASLGTGELTADQYKAVRVVIDVDSSAGIRFANGSPAVVRWGGSGRVYLNSFVEAAINVPDAGAVIIIDFDVGRSFAYNQMNDRAFDFFPAVRAVNKAATGDIKGTVYRDSSSGAFGPVANATVSAWGGGPSNWFILSTGKTDATGHYRLAYLLPGAYIVGVDPPASMRSLAPSLDSNVAVNQGHETTHDVTMSAFRGGVFIIGATSMLVNHTNQIEARVVNAQHQQDTTAAVVWQNLDTAVIGLRDSLRFAYVTSKAVGTGRVVATSGALADTLVIQVAPDSSSGPSAPR
;
A
#
# COMPACT_ATOMS: atom_id res chain seq x y z
N MET A 1 -2.81 -0.47 83.04
CA MET A 1 -2.50 -1.91 83.35
C MET A 1 -2.15 -2.58 82.02
N SER A 2 -0.88 -2.86 81.88
CA SER A 2 -0.20 -3.40 80.70
C SER A 2 -0.43 -4.88 80.60
N ARG A 3 -0.68 -5.42 79.41
CA ARG A 3 -0.37 -6.82 79.11
C ARG A 3 0.34 -6.89 77.75
N LEU A 4 1.60 -7.18 77.89
CA LEU A 4 2.59 -7.51 76.87
C LEU A 4 2.29 -8.93 76.34
N ASN A 5 2.03 -9.12 75.05
CA ASN A 5 2.00 -10.46 74.40
C ASN A 5 3.24 -10.64 73.55
N LEU A 6 4.07 -11.57 73.99
CA LEU A 6 5.28 -12.06 73.36
C LEU A 6 4.90 -13.00 72.23
N ALA A 7 5.19 -12.68 70.99
CA ALA A 7 5.03 -13.59 69.85
C ALA A 7 6.34 -14.33 69.59
N LEU A 8 6.22 -15.65 69.64
CA LEU A 8 7.30 -16.65 69.45
C LEU A 8 7.59 -16.70 67.92
N VAL A 9 8.82 -16.39 67.53
CA VAL A 9 9.30 -16.57 66.14
C VAL A 9 9.83 -17.97 66.02
N THR A 10 9.13 -18.83 65.24
CA THR A 10 9.59 -20.16 64.87
C THR A 10 10.42 -20.06 63.59
N MET A 11 11.71 -20.35 63.72
CA MET A 11 12.67 -20.39 62.60
C MET A 11 12.55 -21.74 61.90
N ALA A 12 11.94 -21.77 60.68
CA ALA A 12 11.91 -22.94 59.83
C ALA A 12 13.21 -23.02 59.03
N VAL A 13 13.99 -24.03 59.26
CA VAL A 13 15.18 -24.40 58.50
C VAL A 13 14.70 -25.09 57.23
N LEU A 14 14.79 -24.41 56.10
CA LEU A 14 14.61 -25.01 54.79
C LEU A 14 15.88 -25.76 54.36
N ALA A 15 15.78 -27.08 54.36
CA ALA A 15 16.78 -27.95 53.76
C ALA A 15 16.80 -27.72 52.24
N GLY A 16 17.93 -27.24 51.74
CA GLY A 16 18.16 -27.10 50.30
C GLY A 16 18.21 -28.46 49.64
N ALA A 17 17.16 -28.84 48.92
CA ALA A 17 17.23 -29.89 47.92
C ALA A 17 17.97 -29.34 46.71
N CYS A 18 19.18 -29.81 46.45
CA CYS A 18 19.85 -29.63 45.17
C CYS A 18 18.99 -30.29 44.10
N TYR A 19 18.25 -29.44 43.34
CA TYR A 19 17.67 -29.84 42.07
C TYR A 19 18.82 -29.97 41.08
N LYS A 20 19.11 -31.22 40.66
CA LYS A 20 19.98 -31.44 39.51
C LYS A 20 19.32 -30.83 38.32
N ASP A 21 19.87 -29.75 37.75
CA ASP A 21 19.61 -29.33 36.39
C ASP A 21 20.04 -30.47 35.47
N ASP A 22 19.09 -31.26 35.01
CA ASP A 22 19.24 -32.06 33.82
C ASP A 22 19.28 -31.06 32.63
N THR A 23 20.49 -30.64 32.30
CA THR A 23 20.80 -30.04 31.00
C THR A 23 20.61 -31.10 29.93
N SER A 24 19.37 -31.43 29.59
CA SER A 24 19.04 -32.01 28.29
C SER A 24 19.36 -30.95 27.22
N GLY A 25 20.19 -31.33 26.28
CA GLY A 25 20.83 -30.45 25.26
C GLY A 25 19.90 -29.60 24.42
N PRO A 26 20.43 -28.81 23.47
CA PRO A 26 19.79 -27.64 22.87
C PRO A 26 18.64 -28.00 21.90
N GLY A 27 17.50 -28.31 22.47
CA GLY A 27 16.21 -28.28 21.80
C GLY A 27 15.49 -27.03 22.27
N GLY A 28 16.04 -25.86 21.98
CA GLY A 28 15.37 -24.60 22.26
C GLY A 28 13.97 -24.61 21.61
N GLN A 29 12.94 -24.38 22.45
CA GLN A 29 11.57 -24.27 21.97
C GLN A 29 11.53 -23.20 20.87
N LYS A 30 11.08 -23.56 19.66
CA LYS A 30 10.99 -22.60 18.55
C LYS A 30 10.02 -21.48 18.91
N PRO A 31 10.34 -20.22 18.56
CA PRO A 31 9.45 -19.10 18.80
C PRO A 31 8.09 -19.28 18.13
N MET A 32 7.02 -18.99 18.89
CA MET A 32 5.65 -18.97 18.35
C MET A 32 5.43 -17.70 17.56
N THR A 33 5.06 -17.84 16.30
CA THR A 33 4.75 -16.72 15.41
C THR A 33 3.27 -16.72 15.09
N GLN A 34 2.59 -15.59 15.35
CA GLN A 34 1.21 -15.36 14.97
C GLN A 34 1.14 -14.73 13.60
N VAL A 35 0.19 -15.14 12.77
CA VAL A 35 -0.09 -14.53 11.48
C VAL A 35 -1.49 -13.91 11.52
N LEU A 36 -1.56 -12.62 11.20
CA LEU A 36 -2.78 -11.84 11.09
C LEU A 36 -2.92 -11.36 9.65
N ILE A 37 -4.16 -11.20 9.19
CA ILE A 37 -4.48 -10.59 7.90
C ILE A 37 -5.27 -9.30 8.12
N THR A 38 -4.98 -8.29 7.33
CA THR A 38 -5.70 -7.02 7.22
C THR A 38 -6.01 -6.73 5.75
N ASP A 39 -6.78 -5.69 5.48
CA ASP A 39 -7.16 -5.25 4.13
C ASP A 39 -7.14 -3.74 4.02
N ASP A 40 -6.77 -3.26 2.84
CA ASP A 40 -6.98 -1.88 2.40
C ASP A 40 -8.38 -1.72 1.77
N PRO A 41 -9.00 -0.52 1.85
CA PRO A 41 -10.37 -0.32 1.40
C PRO A 41 -10.60 -0.61 -0.08
N PHE A 42 -11.73 -1.23 -0.37
CA PHE A 42 -12.18 -1.47 -1.73
C PHE A 42 -12.90 -0.23 -2.31
N PRO A 43 -12.60 0.21 -3.55
CA PRO A 43 -13.10 1.47 -4.09
C PRO A 43 -14.57 1.44 -4.54
N PHE A 44 -15.25 0.30 -4.43
CA PHE A 44 -16.62 0.13 -4.92
C PHE A 44 -17.63 0.00 -3.78
N ASP A 45 -18.43 1.04 -3.54
CA ASP A 45 -19.49 1.06 -2.51
C ASP A 45 -20.63 0.06 -2.79
N SER A 46 -20.75 -0.43 -4.03
CA SER A 46 -21.73 -1.43 -4.43
C SER A 46 -21.34 -2.88 -4.13
N VAL A 47 -20.13 -3.11 -3.60
CA VAL A 47 -19.64 -4.43 -3.23
C VAL A 47 -19.89 -4.69 -1.74
N GLN A 48 -20.51 -5.84 -1.43
CA GLN A 48 -20.83 -6.27 -0.08
C GLN A 48 -19.73 -7.11 0.55
N SER A 49 -19.11 -8.00 -0.23
CA SER A 49 -18.04 -8.87 0.28
C SER A 49 -17.01 -9.18 -0.81
N VAL A 50 -15.78 -9.38 -0.38
CA VAL A 50 -14.69 -9.99 -1.15
C VAL A 50 -14.15 -11.14 -0.33
N GLU A 51 -14.46 -12.36 -0.74
CA GLU A 51 -14.18 -13.57 0.01
C GLU A 51 -13.13 -14.44 -0.68
N VAL A 52 -12.01 -14.63 -0.01
CA VAL A 52 -10.87 -15.43 -0.48
C VAL A 52 -10.65 -16.62 0.44
N TYR A 53 -10.51 -17.82 -0.11
CA TYR A 53 -10.20 -19.02 0.66
C TYR A 53 -8.68 -19.14 0.83
N ILE A 54 -8.20 -18.93 2.07
CA ILE A 54 -6.78 -18.99 2.39
C ILE A 54 -6.44 -20.40 2.88
N VAL A 55 -5.49 -21.04 2.18
CA VAL A 55 -5.01 -22.40 2.48
C VAL A 55 -3.89 -22.36 3.48
N SER A 56 -2.81 -21.63 3.18
CA SER A 56 -1.63 -21.54 4.04
C SER A 56 -0.88 -20.22 3.89
N ILE A 57 -0.04 -19.94 4.88
CA ILE A 57 0.98 -18.90 4.86
C ILE A 57 2.31 -19.57 5.06
N ASP A 58 3.21 -19.36 4.11
CA ASP A 58 4.54 -19.93 4.13
C ASP A 58 5.60 -18.80 4.12
N VAL A 59 6.72 -19.03 4.79
CA VAL A 59 7.82 -18.06 4.88
C VAL A 59 9.14 -18.68 4.45
N SER A 60 10.09 -17.85 3.98
CA SER A 60 11.42 -18.31 3.60
C SER A 60 12.50 -17.33 4.07
N THR A 61 13.65 -17.84 4.50
CA THR A 61 14.84 -17.03 4.79
C THR A 61 15.58 -16.59 3.50
N GLN A 62 15.25 -17.23 2.38
CA GLN A 62 15.76 -16.88 1.06
C GLN A 62 14.95 -15.69 0.49
N PRO A 63 15.59 -14.70 -0.14
CA PRO A 63 14.87 -13.62 -0.80
C PRO A 63 14.15 -14.11 -2.06
N ASP A 64 12.97 -13.58 -2.33
CA ASP A 64 12.31 -13.77 -3.62
C ASP A 64 13.05 -12.94 -4.69
N THR A 65 13.74 -13.63 -5.57
CA THR A 65 14.51 -13.01 -6.68
C THR A 65 13.75 -13.04 -8.02
N GLY A 66 12.43 -13.38 -8.00
CA GLY A 66 11.63 -13.52 -9.22
C GLY A 66 11.93 -14.77 -10.03
N GLY A 67 12.75 -15.69 -9.50
CA GLY A 67 12.98 -17.01 -10.07
C GLY A 67 11.80 -17.97 -9.81
N SER A 68 11.95 -19.24 -10.25
CA SER A 68 10.92 -20.25 -9.95
C SER A 68 10.75 -20.40 -8.44
N ALA A 69 9.53 -20.17 -7.95
CA ALA A 69 9.17 -20.34 -6.54
C ALA A 69 9.46 -21.77 -6.01
N ASP A 70 9.59 -22.73 -6.93
CA ASP A 70 9.90 -24.14 -6.61
C ASP A 70 11.34 -24.37 -6.16
N SER A 71 12.26 -23.41 -6.37
CA SER A 71 13.66 -23.49 -5.93
C SER A 71 13.88 -23.01 -4.48
N MET A 72 12.87 -22.40 -3.84
CA MET A 72 12.96 -21.86 -2.49
C MET A 72 12.50 -22.88 -1.44
N THR A 73 13.18 -22.86 -0.28
CA THR A 73 12.71 -23.63 0.88
C THR A 73 11.67 -22.82 1.64
N TRP A 74 10.45 -23.33 1.68
CA TRP A 74 9.32 -22.74 2.36
C TRP A 74 9.00 -23.45 3.67
N VAL A 75 8.74 -22.70 4.74
CA VAL A 75 8.29 -23.19 6.04
C VAL A 75 6.85 -22.71 6.24
N ASN A 76 5.95 -23.64 6.51
CA ASN A 76 4.56 -23.30 6.84
C ASN A 76 4.48 -22.69 8.24
N VAL A 77 3.85 -21.54 8.38
CA VAL A 77 3.64 -20.85 9.66
C VAL A 77 2.18 -20.82 10.08
N ALA A 78 1.25 -20.90 9.12
CA ALA A 78 -0.18 -20.97 9.40
C ALA A 78 -0.92 -21.70 8.26
N ALA A 79 -1.96 -22.45 8.61
CA ALA A 79 -2.79 -23.17 7.64
C ALA A 79 -4.29 -23.03 8.01
N PRO A 80 -4.90 -21.84 7.79
CA PRO A 80 -6.25 -21.57 8.23
C PRO A 80 -7.33 -22.41 7.53
N HIS A 81 -7.12 -22.80 6.26
CA HIS A 81 -8.08 -23.55 5.44
C HIS A 81 -9.53 -23.02 5.54
N ARG A 82 -9.71 -21.71 5.34
CA ARG A 82 -11.04 -21.07 5.46
C ARG A 82 -11.19 -19.85 4.58
N GLN A 83 -12.44 -19.47 4.36
CA GLN A 83 -12.77 -18.19 3.75
C GLN A 83 -12.57 -17.02 4.71
N ILE A 84 -12.10 -15.90 4.16
CA ILE A 84 -11.97 -14.62 4.84
C ILE A 84 -12.69 -13.57 3.99
N ASN A 85 -13.61 -12.83 4.59
CA ASN A 85 -14.16 -11.63 3.97
C ASN A 85 -13.22 -10.46 4.26
N LEU A 86 -12.46 -10.06 3.26
CA LEU A 86 -11.42 -9.03 3.38
C LEU A 86 -12.01 -7.66 3.72
N LEU A 87 -13.20 -7.30 3.21
CA LEU A 87 -13.81 -6.00 3.47
C LEU A 87 -14.15 -5.74 4.95
N THR A 88 -14.14 -6.78 5.80
CA THR A 88 -14.33 -6.62 7.25
C THR A 88 -13.05 -6.25 8.01
N LEU A 89 -11.91 -6.16 7.31
CA LEU A 89 -10.57 -6.01 7.89
C LEU A 89 -9.92 -4.66 7.60
N GLN A 90 -10.72 -3.69 7.19
CA GLN A 90 -10.25 -2.34 6.85
C GLN A 90 -9.85 -1.53 8.08
N GLN A 91 -9.11 -0.43 7.91
CA GLN A 91 -8.66 0.50 8.95
C GLN A 91 -7.78 -0.17 10.04
N GLY A 92 -6.97 -1.14 9.63
CA GLY A 92 -6.07 -1.85 10.54
C GLY A 92 -6.75 -2.91 11.41
N LEU A 93 -8.02 -3.23 11.16
CA LEU A 93 -8.66 -4.40 11.74
C LEU A 93 -8.00 -5.66 11.19
N THR A 94 -7.89 -6.69 12.02
CA THR A 94 -7.21 -7.93 11.64
C THR A 94 -8.04 -9.17 11.98
N ALA A 95 -7.85 -10.23 11.18
CA ALA A 95 -8.27 -11.58 11.52
C ALA A 95 -7.04 -12.47 11.72
N SER A 96 -7.11 -13.40 12.68
CA SER A 96 -6.03 -14.37 12.87
C SER A 96 -6.08 -15.43 11.78
N LEU A 97 -4.95 -15.70 11.11
CA LEU A 97 -4.78 -16.83 10.21
C LEU A 97 -4.23 -18.07 10.90
N GLY A 98 -3.70 -17.91 12.11
CA GLY A 98 -3.14 -18.99 12.91
C GLY A 98 -1.83 -18.62 13.58
N THR A 99 -1.21 -19.64 14.19
CA THR A 99 0.09 -19.55 14.84
C THR A 99 0.92 -20.76 14.45
N GLY A 100 2.23 -20.58 14.34
CA GLY A 100 3.17 -21.66 14.06
C GLY A 100 4.54 -21.40 14.66
N GLU A 101 5.31 -22.46 14.78
CA GLU A 101 6.68 -22.38 15.25
C GLU A 101 7.62 -22.03 14.09
N LEU A 102 8.41 -21.00 14.26
CA LEU A 102 9.50 -20.64 13.34
C LEU A 102 10.84 -20.69 14.08
N THR A 103 11.92 -20.92 13.36
CA THR A 103 13.26 -20.71 13.93
C THR A 103 13.50 -19.21 14.08
N ALA A 104 14.18 -18.80 15.16
CA ALA A 104 14.59 -17.40 15.30
C ALA A 104 15.57 -17.04 14.16
N ASP A 105 15.11 -16.21 13.23
CA ASP A 105 15.85 -15.81 12.02
C ASP A 105 15.21 -14.59 11.35
N GLN A 106 15.77 -14.17 10.24
CA GLN A 106 15.23 -13.15 9.34
C GLN A 106 14.58 -13.79 8.11
N TYR A 107 13.26 -13.67 8.01
CA TYR A 107 12.51 -14.17 6.85
C TYR A 107 12.38 -13.07 5.80
N LYS A 108 12.78 -13.39 4.58
CA LYS A 108 12.91 -12.43 3.44
C LYS A 108 11.84 -12.60 2.39
N ALA A 109 11.08 -13.69 2.45
CA ALA A 109 9.94 -13.93 1.58
C ALA A 109 8.76 -14.50 2.38
N VAL A 110 7.57 -14.10 1.98
CA VAL A 110 6.29 -14.60 2.51
C VAL A 110 5.41 -14.93 1.32
N ARG A 111 4.70 -16.05 1.41
CA ARG A 111 3.79 -16.54 0.39
C ARG A 111 2.43 -16.83 1.02
N VAL A 112 1.37 -16.28 0.43
CA VAL A 112 -0.01 -16.64 0.73
C VAL A 112 -0.48 -17.64 -0.30
N VAL A 113 -0.97 -18.79 0.14
CA VAL A 113 -1.57 -19.81 -0.74
C VAL A 113 -3.08 -19.68 -0.64
N ILE A 114 -3.74 -19.40 -1.74
CA ILE A 114 -5.19 -19.34 -1.84
C ILE A 114 -5.71 -20.48 -2.70
N ASP A 115 -6.96 -20.90 -2.47
CA ASP A 115 -7.69 -21.80 -3.36
C ASP A 115 -8.79 -20.99 -4.05
N VAL A 116 -8.61 -20.72 -5.35
CA VAL A 116 -9.51 -19.87 -6.10
C VAL A 116 -10.84 -20.56 -6.40
N ASP A 117 -10.84 -21.90 -6.52
CA ASP A 117 -12.05 -22.67 -6.78
C ASP A 117 -12.95 -22.76 -5.53
N SER A 118 -12.34 -22.65 -4.34
CA SER A 118 -13.04 -22.58 -3.05
C SER A 118 -13.38 -21.15 -2.63
N SER A 119 -12.87 -20.13 -3.31
CA SER A 119 -13.10 -18.72 -3.00
C SER A 119 -14.46 -18.28 -3.52
N ALA A 120 -15.32 -17.67 -2.67
CA ALA A 120 -16.62 -17.15 -3.09
C ALA A 120 -16.49 -15.87 -3.96
N GLY A 121 -15.33 -15.24 -3.96
CA GLY A 121 -15.03 -14.07 -4.78
C GLY A 121 -15.79 -12.81 -4.33
N ILE A 122 -16.26 -12.04 -5.30
CA ILE A 122 -16.89 -10.73 -5.06
C ILE A 122 -18.42 -10.87 -5.13
N ARG A 123 -19.13 -10.29 -4.13
CA ARG A 123 -20.58 -10.13 -4.14
C ARG A 123 -20.96 -8.68 -4.09
N PHE A 124 -21.93 -8.30 -4.91
CA PHE A 124 -22.54 -6.98 -4.87
C PHE A 124 -23.56 -6.86 -3.72
N ALA A 125 -23.88 -5.61 -3.33
CA ALA A 125 -24.86 -5.31 -2.28
C ALA A 125 -26.28 -5.88 -2.53
N ASN A 126 -26.62 -6.16 -3.78
CA ASN A 126 -27.87 -6.84 -4.15
C ASN A 126 -27.81 -8.38 -3.99
N GLY A 127 -26.67 -8.92 -3.49
CA GLY A 127 -26.43 -10.34 -3.29
C GLY A 127 -25.96 -11.11 -4.54
N SER A 128 -25.91 -10.47 -5.73
CA SER A 128 -25.43 -11.15 -6.93
C SER A 128 -23.92 -11.35 -6.91
N PRO A 129 -23.39 -12.50 -7.39
CA PRO A 129 -21.96 -12.69 -7.54
C PRO A 129 -21.44 -11.88 -8.73
N ALA A 130 -20.23 -11.34 -8.58
CA ALA A 130 -19.48 -10.79 -9.70
C ALA A 130 -18.66 -11.89 -10.39
N VAL A 131 -18.38 -11.71 -11.65
CA VAL A 131 -17.41 -12.54 -12.37
C VAL A 131 -16.00 -12.13 -11.94
N VAL A 132 -15.20 -13.07 -11.42
CA VAL A 132 -13.79 -12.86 -11.08
C VAL A 132 -12.92 -13.75 -11.96
N ARG A 133 -11.94 -13.17 -12.65
CA ARG A 133 -10.94 -13.89 -13.42
C ARG A 133 -9.68 -14.03 -12.57
N TRP A 134 -9.51 -15.18 -11.97
CA TRP A 134 -8.44 -15.46 -11.02
C TRP A 134 -7.05 -15.66 -11.66
N GLY A 135 -6.99 -15.79 -12.99
CA GLY A 135 -5.72 -16.05 -13.69
C GLY A 135 -5.20 -17.48 -13.55
N GLY A 136 -5.95 -18.38 -12.90
CA GLY A 136 -5.61 -19.78 -12.66
C GLY A 136 -6.78 -20.56 -12.08
N SER A 137 -6.57 -21.81 -11.71
CA SER A 137 -7.52 -22.71 -11.04
C SER A 137 -6.85 -23.43 -9.88
N GLY A 138 -7.63 -23.90 -8.91
CA GLY A 138 -7.14 -24.59 -7.72
C GLY A 138 -6.28 -23.68 -6.84
N ARG A 139 -5.12 -24.17 -6.42
CA ARG A 139 -4.21 -23.41 -5.56
C ARG A 139 -3.36 -22.43 -6.35
N VAL A 140 -3.40 -21.16 -5.93
CA VAL A 140 -2.58 -20.08 -6.47
C VAL A 140 -1.64 -19.56 -5.38
N TYR A 141 -0.39 -19.35 -5.73
CA TYR A 141 0.68 -18.92 -4.83
C TYR A 141 0.93 -17.42 -5.02
N LEU A 142 0.64 -16.63 -3.97
CA LEU A 142 0.79 -15.18 -4.00
C LEU A 142 2.05 -14.80 -3.23
N ASN A 143 3.10 -14.39 -3.93
CA ASN A 143 4.29 -13.87 -3.28
C ASN A 143 3.98 -12.47 -2.76
N SER A 144 4.15 -12.28 -1.45
CA SER A 144 3.92 -10.98 -0.80
C SER A 144 5.13 -10.08 -0.97
N PHE A 145 4.89 -8.80 -1.20
CA PHE A 145 5.94 -7.80 -1.12
C PHE A 145 6.44 -7.68 0.33
N VAL A 146 7.73 -7.95 0.55
CA VAL A 146 8.40 -7.85 1.85
C VAL A 146 9.38 -6.69 1.77
N GLU A 147 8.96 -5.52 2.27
CA GLU A 147 9.74 -4.27 2.22
C GLU A 147 11.02 -4.35 3.06
N ALA A 148 10.94 -5.02 4.21
CA ALA A 148 12.08 -5.29 5.08
C ALA A 148 12.00 -6.72 5.64
N ALA A 149 13.13 -7.38 5.78
CA ALA A 149 13.17 -8.73 6.34
C ALA A 149 12.41 -8.82 7.67
N ILE A 150 11.57 -9.84 7.80
CA ILE A 150 10.75 -10.09 8.98
C ILE A 150 11.64 -10.77 10.01
N ASN A 151 12.03 -10.05 11.05
CA ASN A 151 12.80 -10.59 12.15
C ASN A 151 11.88 -11.38 13.10
N VAL A 152 12.20 -12.65 13.35
CA VAL A 152 11.55 -13.51 14.34
C VAL A 152 12.55 -13.75 15.48
N PRO A 153 12.42 -13.01 16.61
CA PRO A 153 13.26 -13.22 17.78
C PRO A 153 12.83 -14.48 18.55
N ASP A 154 13.63 -14.90 19.56
CA ASP A 154 13.31 -16.04 20.43
C ASP A 154 11.95 -15.90 21.14
N ALA A 155 11.47 -14.68 21.36
CA ALA A 155 10.15 -14.40 21.92
C ALA A 155 8.99 -14.61 20.95
N GLY A 156 9.26 -14.89 19.66
CA GLY A 156 8.27 -14.97 18.60
C GLY A 156 7.97 -13.63 17.94
N ALA A 157 7.09 -13.66 16.95
CA ALA A 157 6.72 -12.47 16.16
C ALA A 157 5.21 -12.46 15.85
N VAL A 158 4.73 -11.30 15.37
CA VAL A 158 3.42 -11.16 14.74
C VAL A 158 3.65 -10.69 13.31
N ILE A 159 3.30 -11.52 12.35
CA ILE A 159 3.36 -11.19 10.92
C ILE A 159 1.98 -10.66 10.50
N ILE A 160 1.96 -9.48 9.90
CA ILE A 160 0.78 -8.92 9.25
C ILE A 160 0.86 -9.22 7.77
N ILE A 161 -0.18 -9.84 7.24
CA ILE A 161 -0.45 -9.95 5.81
C ILE A 161 -1.44 -8.85 5.46
N ASP A 162 -1.03 -7.90 4.65
CA ASP A 162 -1.86 -6.82 4.16
C ASP A 162 -2.27 -7.15 2.72
N PHE A 163 -3.55 -7.49 2.54
CA PHE A 163 -4.11 -7.92 1.27
C PHE A 163 -4.89 -6.76 0.67
N ASP A 164 -4.26 -5.94 -0.15
CA ASP A 164 -4.90 -4.79 -0.79
C ASP A 164 -5.94 -5.25 -1.84
N VAL A 165 -7.19 -5.33 -1.41
CA VAL A 165 -8.30 -5.73 -2.28
C VAL A 165 -8.53 -4.72 -3.40
N GLY A 166 -8.35 -3.43 -3.12
CA GLY A 166 -8.55 -2.36 -4.09
C GLY A 166 -7.63 -2.45 -5.30
N ARG A 167 -6.37 -2.84 -5.08
CA ARG A 167 -5.40 -3.07 -6.16
C ARG A 167 -5.44 -4.50 -6.70
N SER A 168 -5.90 -5.45 -5.89
CA SER A 168 -5.93 -6.86 -6.30
C SER A 168 -7.03 -7.18 -7.29
N PHE A 169 -8.14 -6.40 -7.32
CA PHE A 169 -9.28 -6.68 -8.19
C PHE A 169 -9.60 -5.47 -9.08
N ALA A 170 -9.10 -5.50 -10.31
CA ALA A 170 -9.34 -4.45 -11.30
C ALA A 170 -10.66 -4.68 -12.04
N TYR A 171 -11.60 -3.71 -11.96
CA TYR A 171 -12.87 -3.80 -12.66
C TYR A 171 -12.72 -3.45 -14.14
N ASN A 172 -13.05 -4.41 -15.00
CA ASN A 172 -12.99 -4.25 -16.44
C ASN A 172 -14.36 -3.88 -17.02
N GLN A 173 -14.56 -2.58 -17.27
CA GLN A 173 -15.84 -2.07 -17.83
C GLN A 173 -16.05 -2.40 -19.31
N MET A 174 -14.96 -2.58 -20.08
CA MET A 174 -15.02 -2.76 -21.53
C MET A 174 -15.27 -4.20 -21.94
N ASN A 175 -14.80 -5.16 -21.16
CA ASN A 175 -14.96 -6.57 -21.41
C ASN A 175 -15.79 -7.19 -20.28
N ASP A 176 -17.05 -7.58 -20.57
CA ASP A 176 -17.95 -8.42 -19.75
C ASP A 176 -18.22 -7.99 -18.29
N ARG A 177 -17.76 -6.84 -17.83
CA ARG A 177 -17.97 -6.33 -16.45
C ARG A 177 -17.46 -7.28 -15.36
N ALA A 178 -16.32 -7.89 -15.60
CA ALA A 178 -15.63 -8.76 -14.67
C ALA A 178 -14.58 -8.02 -13.84
N PHE A 179 -14.14 -8.65 -12.77
CA PHE A 179 -12.95 -8.25 -12.04
C PHE A 179 -11.78 -9.14 -12.45
N ASP A 180 -10.69 -8.52 -12.88
CA ASP A 180 -9.42 -9.21 -13.16
C ASP A 180 -8.59 -9.23 -11.87
N PHE A 181 -8.08 -10.40 -11.48
CA PHE A 181 -7.31 -10.59 -10.26
C PHE A 181 -5.81 -10.41 -10.50
N PHE A 182 -5.23 -9.40 -9.88
CA PHE A 182 -3.79 -9.10 -9.85
C PHE A 182 -3.35 -8.93 -8.40
N PRO A 183 -2.89 -9.98 -7.72
CA PRO A 183 -2.68 -9.94 -6.28
C PRO A 183 -1.69 -8.87 -5.85
N ALA A 184 -2.12 -7.98 -4.98
CA ALA A 184 -1.31 -6.99 -4.29
C ALA A 184 -1.30 -7.32 -2.80
N VAL A 185 -0.26 -8.04 -2.36
CA VAL A 185 -0.13 -8.52 -0.98
C VAL A 185 1.20 -8.07 -0.42
N ARG A 186 1.19 -7.51 0.78
CA ARG A 186 2.36 -7.07 1.52
C ARG A 186 2.48 -7.86 2.83
N ALA A 187 3.70 -8.11 3.29
CA ALA A 187 3.94 -8.74 4.58
C ALA A 187 4.94 -7.94 5.40
N VAL A 188 4.62 -7.70 6.67
CA VAL A 188 5.46 -6.94 7.61
C VAL A 188 5.47 -7.56 9.01
N ASN A 189 6.52 -7.31 9.77
CA ASN A 189 6.53 -7.59 11.20
C ASN A 189 5.79 -6.46 11.93
N LYS A 190 4.70 -6.80 12.64
CA LYS A 190 3.91 -5.82 13.40
C LYS A 190 4.76 -4.97 14.36
N ALA A 191 5.73 -5.61 15.04
CA ALA A 191 6.58 -4.91 16.00
C ALA A 191 7.51 -3.86 15.35
N ALA A 192 7.74 -3.95 14.03
CA ALA A 192 8.56 -3.01 13.29
C ALA A 192 7.77 -1.83 12.70
N THR A 193 6.45 -1.81 12.85
CA THR A 193 5.58 -0.83 12.18
C THR A 193 5.04 0.25 13.11
N GLY A 194 4.54 1.32 12.52
CA GLY A 194 3.70 2.34 13.14
C GLY A 194 2.53 2.66 12.20
N ASP A 195 1.69 3.60 12.60
CA ASP A 195 0.47 3.95 11.87
C ASP A 195 0.38 5.46 11.65
N ILE A 196 -0.37 5.87 10.62
CA ILE A 196 -0.86 7.24 10.45
C ILE A 196 -2.36 7.21 10.67
N LYS A 197 -2.88 8.10 11.50
CA LYS A 197 -4.32 8.32 11.69
C LYS A 197 -4.64 9.79 11.69
N GLY A 198 -5.88 10.14 11.43
CA GLY A 198 -6.30 11.54 11.46
C GLY A 198 -7.74 11.71 11.03
N THR A 199 -8.12 12.95 10.80
CA THR A 199 -9.45 13.33 10.35
C THR A 199 -9.34 14.18 9.11
N VAL A 200 -10.17 13.89 8.10
CA VAL A 200 -10.28 14.73 6.91
C VAL A 200 -11.47 15.67 7.08
N TYR A 201 -11.20 16.96 6.95
CA TYR A 201 -12.19 18.02 6.99
C TYR A 201 -12.30 18.70 5.63
N ARG A 202 -13.43 19.32 5.34
CA ARG A 202 -13.56 20.36 4.33
C ARG A 202 -13.54 21.73 4.99
N ASP A 203 -12.89 22.68 4.35
CA ASP A 203 -12.92 24.06 4.77
C ASP A 203 -14.23 24.79 4.38
N SER A 204 -14.37 26.05 4.81
CA SER A 204 -15.56 26.85 4.51
C SER A 204 -15.63 27.33 3.05
N SER A 205 -14.59 27.14 2.23
CA SER A 205 -14.57 27.55 0.82
C SER A 205 -15.44 26.67 -0.08
N SER A 206 -15.77 25.44 0.40
CA SER A 206 -16.59 24.45 -0.32
C SER A 206 -17.97 24.22 0.30
N GLY A 207 -18.34 25.02 1.30
CA GLY A 207 -19.58 24.89 2.07
C GLY A 207 -19.36 25.07 3.56
N ALA A 208 -20.22 24.51 4.43
CA ALA A 208 -19.99 24.56 5.87
C ALA A 208 -18.77 23.66 6.21
N PHE A 209 -17.91 24.15 7.12
CA PHE A 209 -16.83 23.34 7.70
C PHE A 209 -17.39 22.03 8.27
N GLY A 210 -16.72 20.92 8.03
CA GLY A 210 -17.16 19.62 8.55
C GLY A 210 -16.32 18.45 8.05
N PRO A 211 -16.55 17.25 8.60
CA PRO A 211 -15.83 16.06 8.21
C PRO A 211 -16.15 15.63 6.77
N VAL A 212 -15.20 14.98 6.13
CA VAL A 212 -15.36 14.38 4.81
C VAL A 212 -15.41 12.86 4.97
N ALA A 213 -16.61 12.30 4.86
CA ALA A 213 -16.81 10.86 4.89
C ALA A 213 -16.52 10.23 3.51
N ASN A 214 -16.07 8.97 3.52
CA ASN A 214 -15.77 8.19 2.32
C ASN A 214 -14.66 8.76 1.41
N ALA A 215 -13.82 9.67 1.90
CA ALA A 215 -12.60 10.06 1.20
C ALA A 215 -11.59 8.89 1.18
N THR A 216 -10.88 8.73 0.07
CA THR A 216 -9.77 7.77 0.00
C THR A 216 -8.50 8.44 0.48
N VAL A 217 -7.81 7.83 1.43
CA VAL A 217 -6.53 8.31 1.95
C VAL A 217 -5.45 7.30 1.60
N SER A 218 -4.32 7.74 1.08
CA SER A 218 -3.24 6.86 0.62
C SER A 218 -1.90 7.26 1.21
N ALA A 219 -1.12 6.29 1.71
CA ALA A 219 0.29 6.48 2.05
C ALA A 219 1.16 6.04 0.87
N TRP A 220 1.96 6.96 0.36
CA TRP A 220 2.90 6.72 -0.72
C TRP A 220 4.32 6.64 -0.16
N GLY A 221 5.00 5.54 -0.49
CA GLY A 221 6.41 5.32 -0.19
C GLY A 221 7.26 5.28 -1.46
N GLY A 222 8.57 5.08 -1.31
CA GLY A 222 9.53 5.09 -2.40
C GLY A 222 10.28 6.41 -2.50
N GLY A 223 10.54 6.88 -3.70
CA GLY A 223 11.27 8.11 -3.95
C GLY A 223 10.86 8.77 -5.27
N PRO A 224 11.46 9.93 -5.61
CA PRO A 224 11.02 10.75 -6.76
C PRO A 224 10.94 10.03 -8.09
N SER A 225 11.67 8.92 -8.23
CA SER A 225 11.69 8.11 -9.46
C SER A 225 10.77 6.90 -9.41
N ASN A 226 10.22 6.56 -8.24
CA ASN A 226 9.39 5.36 -8.09
C ASN A 226 8.48 5.46 -6.86
N TRP A 227 7.47 6.31 -6.93
CA TRP A 227 6.42 6.39 -5.91
C TRP A 227 5.41 5.26 -6.10
N PHE A 228 5.05 4.59 -5.01
CA PHE A 228 4.01 3.56 -5.02
C PHE A 228 3.18 3.63 -3.74
N ILE A 229 1.92 3.22 -3.85
CA ILE A 229 1.01 3.18 -2.71
C ILE A 229 1.38 1.96 -1.86
N LEU A 230 1.60 2.19 -0.56
CA LEU A 230 1.89 1.16 0.44
C LEU A 230 0.68 0.77 1.28
N SER A 231 -0.19 1.73 1.56
CA SER A 231 -1.43 1.48 2.28
C SER A 231 -2.48 2.50 1.87
N THR A 232 -3.72 2.08 1.87
CA THR A 232 -4.87 2.95 1.66
C THR A 232 -5.84 2.86 2.84
N GLY A 233 -6.63 3.90 3.02
CA GLY A 233 -7.67 4.00 4.02
C GLY A 233 -8.90 4.71 3.45
N LYS A 234 -10.05 4.50 4.05
CA LYS A 234 -11.27 5.25 3.73
C LYS A 234 -11.76 5.96 4.98
N THR A 235 -12.13 7.24 4.87
CA THR A 235 -12.66 7.95 6.02
C THR A 235 -14.04 7.42 6.39
N ASP A 236 -14.30 7.30 7.69
CA ASP A 236 -15.61 6.96 8.24
C ASP A 236 -16.61 8.14 8.17
N ALA A 237 -17.81 7.95 8.72
CA ALA A 237 -18.86 8.98 8.73
C ALA A 237 -18.46 10.28 9.48
N THR A 238 -17.46 10.22 10.34
CA THR A 238 -16.91 11.34 11.13
C THR A 238 -15.61 11.89 10.54
N GLY A 239 -15.20 11.39 9.38
CA GLY A 239 -14.00 11.80 8.66
C GLY A 239 -12.71 11.13 9.15
N HIS A 240 -12.76 10.23 10.13
CA HIS A 240 -11.56 9.58 10.65
C HIS A 240 -11.03 8.51 9.68
N TYR A 241 -9.70 8.41 9.60
CA TYR A 241 -9.00 7.38 8.82
C TYR A 241 -7.83 6.80 9.60
N ARG A 242 -7.35 5.63 9.15
CA ARG A 242 -6.13 5.00 9.62
C ARG A 242 -5.43 4.30 8.45
N LEU A 243 -4.12 4.55 8.32
CA LEU A 243 -3.18 3.85 7.45
C LEU A 243 -2.27 3.05 8.37
N ALA A 244 -2.48 1.73 8.40
CA ALA A 244 -1.88 0.87 9.41
C ALA A 244 -0.63 0.13 8.89
N TYR A 245 0.19 -0.31 9.83
CA TYR A 245 1.32 -1.21 9.59
C TYR A 245 2.35 -0.70 8.59
N LEU A 246 2.67 0.59 8.67
CA LEU A 246 3.71 1.22 7.87
C LEU A 246 5.07 1.07 8.56
N LEU A 247 6.13 0.81 7.79
CA LEU A 247 7.50 0.83 8.33
C LEU A 247 7.90 2.27 8.72
N PRO A 248 8.86 2.45 9.66
CA PRO A 248 9.37 3.78 9.98
C PRO A 248 9.94 4.49 8.74
N GLY A 249 9.54 5.73 8.53
CA GLY A 249 9.94 6.51 7.36
C GLY A 249 9.14 7.78 7.20
N ALA A 250 9.39 8.49 6.10
CA ALA A 250 8.63 9.66 5.68
C ALA A 250 7.76 9.30 4.47
N TYR A 251 6.48 9.61 4.56
CA TYR A 251 5.47 9.28 3.57
C TYR A 251 4.88 10.53 2.93
N ILE A 252 4.35 10.39 1.73
CA ILE A 252 3.36 11.32 1.20
C ILE A 252 1.98 10.77 1.55
N VAL A 253 1.14 11.59 2.18
CA VAL A 253 -0.26 11.26 2.43
C VAL A 253 -1.12 11.99 1.41
N GLY A 254 -1.78 11.22 0.54
CA GLY A 254 -2.73 11.72 -0.44
C GLY A 254 -4.15 11.53 0.03
N VAL A 255 -5.02 12.49 -0.24
CA VAL A 255 -6.46 12.39 0.05
C VAL A 255 -7.25 12.74 -1.20
N ASP A 256 -8.05 11.80 -1.68
CA ASP A 256 -8.97 11.98 -2.78
C ASP A 256 -10.41 12.12 -2.25
N PRO A 257 -11.16 13.13 -2.72
CA PRO A 257 -12.53 13.32 -2.29
C PRO A 257 -13.45 12.21 -2.79
N PRO A 258 -14.52 11.86 -2.06
CA PRO A 258 -15.52 10.91 -2.52
C PRO A 258 -16.28 11.45 -3.74
N ALA A 259 -16.85 10.56 -4.54
CA ALA A 259 -17.61 10.93 -5.74
C ALA A 259 -18.79 11.88 -5.45
N SER A 260 -19.33 11.86 -4.23
CA SER A 260 -20.39 12.77 -3.76
C SER A 260 -19.92 14.19 -3.45
N MET A 261 -18.59 14.40 -3.28
CA MET A 261 -17.98 15.69 -2.93
C MET A 261 -16.88 16.09 -3.92
N ARG A 262 -17.11 15.91 -5.22
CA ARG A 262 -16.15 16.28 -6.28
C ARG A 262 -15.80 17.76 -6.33
N SER A 263 -16.56 18.60 -5.64
CA SER A 263 -16.23 20.02 -5.47
C SER A 263 -15.03 20.29 -4.58
N LEU A 264 -14.50 19.27 -3.90
CA LEU A 264 -13.26 19.34 -3.13
C LEU A 264 -12.04 19.04 -4.02
N ALA A 265 -10.94 19.74 -3.76
CA ALA A 265 -9.66 19.43 -4.38
C ALA A 265 -8.98 18.26 -3.64
N PRO A 266 -8.30 17.34 -4.36
CA PRO A 266 -7.38 16.39 -3.72
C PRO A 266 -6.29 17.12 -2.91
N SER A 267 -5.80 16.48 -1.85
CA SER A 267 -4.67 16.97 -1.05
C SER A 267 -3.49 16.00 -1.11
N LEU A 268 -2.28 16.54 -1.07
CA LEU A 268 -1.02 15.79 -0.98
C LEU A 268 -0.12 16.46 0.03
N ASP A 269 0.12 15.78 1.15
CA ASP A 269 0.99 16.24 2.22
C ASP A 269 2.24 15.37 2.30
N SER A 270 3.41 15.97 2.11
CA SER A 270 4.70 15.29 2.14
C SER A 270 5.33 15.29 3.53
N ASN A 271 6.31 14.38 3.72
CA ASN A 271 7.10 14.26 4.96
C ASN A 271 6.28 13.92 6.22
N VAL A 272 5.19 13.17 6.08
CA VAL A 272 4.46 12.62 7.23
C VAL A 272 5.28 11.47 7.81
N ALA A 273 5.82 11.67 9.02
CA ALA A 273 6.75 10.73 9.62
C ALA A 273 6.01 9.58 10.33
N VAL A 274 6.44 8.35 10.10
CA VAL A 274 6.04 7.16 10.86
C VAL A 274 7.21 6.72 11.73
N ASN A 275 6.95 6.48 13.01
CA ASN A 275 7.90 5.93 13.95
C ASN A 275 7.42 4.55 14.44
N GLN A 276 8.37 3.62 14.63
CA GLN A 276 8.09 2.27 15.12
C GLN A 276 7.32 2.29 16.45
N GLY A 277 6.23 1.55 16.52
CA GLY A 277 5.41 1.41 17.73
C GLY A 277 4.55 2.63 18.06
N HIS A 278 4.51 3.65 17.19
CA HIS A 278 3.77 4.89 17.42
C HIS A 278 2.67 5.11 16.39
N GLU A 279 1.63 5.83 16.81
CA GLU A 279 0.61 6.39 15.91
C GLU A 279 0.93 7.86 15.66
N THR A 280 1.11 8.23 14.40
CA THR A 280 1.25 9.64 13.97
C THR A 280 -0.13 10.20 13.68
N THR A 281 -0.50 11.30 14.32
CA THR A 281 -1.74 12.02 13.99
C THR A 281 -1.48 13.01 12.87
N HIS A 282 -2.26 12.92 11.79
CA HIS A 282 -2.17 13.78 10.62
C HIS A 282 -3.57 14.14 10.12
N ASP A 283 -4.07 15.33 10.51
CA ASP A 283 -5.37 15.84 10.05
C ASP A 283 -5.20 16.59 8.74
N VAL A 284 -6.14 16.41 7.81
CA VAL A 284 -6.11 17.02 6.48
C VAL A 284 -7.34 17.90 6.29
N THR A 285 -7.12 19.11 5.77
CA THR A 285 -8.21 20.01 5.40
C THR A 285 -8.26 20.19 3.89
N MET A 286 -9.35 19.76 3.26
CA MET A 286 -9.60 19.88 1.84
C MET A 286 -10.33 21.17 1.53
N SER A 287 -9.85 21.89 0.52
CA SER A 287 -10.46 23.12 0.00
C SER A 287 -11.31 22.88 -1.24
N ALA A 288 -12.10 23.86 -1.64
CA ALA A 288 -12.86 23.79 -2.88
C ALA A 288 -11.94 23.60 -4.10
N PHE A 289 -12.32 22.69 -4.98
CA PHE A 289 -11.69 22.55 -6.30
C PHE A 289 -12.00 23.79 -7.15
N ARG A 290 -10.98 24.52 -7.56
CA ARG A 290 -11.11 25.77 -8.33
C ARG A 290 -10.80 25.62 -9.81
N GLY A 291 -10.60 24.39 -10.25
CA GLY A 291 -10.11 24.06 -11.59
C GLY A 291 -8.66 23.57 -11.55
N GLY A 292 -8.17 23.12 -12.69
CA GLY A 292 -6.80 22.59 -12.82
C GLY A 292 -6.29 22.63 -14.24
N VAL A 293 -4.97 22.54 -14.37
CA VAL A 293 -4.28 22.17 -15.62
C VAL A 293 -3.73 20.78 -15.42
N PHE A 294 -3.87 19.91 -16.40
CA PHE A 294 -3.36 18.54 -16.36
C PHE A 294 -2.60 18.25 -17.65
N ILE A 295 -1.33 17.89 -17.56
CA ILE A 295 -0.55 17.50 -18.72
C ILE A 295 -0.71 16.00 -18.94
N ILE A 296 -1.21 15.63 -20.10
CA ILE A 296 -1.40 14.24 -20.51
C ILE A 296 -0.35 13.91 -21.55
N GLY A 297 0.45 12.89 -21.28
CA GLY A 297 1.52 12.46 -22.16
C GLY A 297 2.38 11.35 -21.55
N ALA A 298 3.35 10.88 -22.34
CA ALA A 298 4.27 9.84 -21.88
C ALA A 298 5.23 10.39 -20.80
N THR A 299 5.40 9.66 -19.73
CA THR A 299 6.36 9.94 -18.65
C THR A 299 7.74 9.31 -18.88
N SER A 300 7.89 8.55 -19.98
CA SER A 300 9.17 7.96 -20.42
C SER A 300 9.33 8.04 -21.93
N MET A 301 10.55 8.22 -22.39
CA MET A 301 10.95 8.29 -23.81
C MET A 301 12.34 7.68 -24.02
N LEU A 302 12.60 7.21 -25.23
CA LEU A 302 13.99 6.93 -25.66
C LEU A 302 14.62 8.20 -26.22
N VAL A 303 15.95 8.33 -26.22
CA VAL A 303 16.69 9.44 -26.82
C VAL A 303 16.33 9.56 -28.32
N ASN A 304 16.26 10.79 -28.83
CA ASN A 304 15.92 11.12 -30.22
C ASN A 304 14.47 10.79 -30.65
N HIS A 305 13.56 10.58 -29.70
CA HIS A 305 12.13 10.44 -29.99
C HIS A 305 11.36 11.73 -29.74
N THR A 306 10.23 11.86 -30.42
CA THR A 306 9.31 13.00 -30.25
C THR A 306 7.94 12.47 -29.89
N ASN A 307 7.38 12.95 -28.78
CA ASN A 307 6.01 12.63 -28.34
C ASN A 307 5.18 13.92 -28.26
N GLN A 308 3.89 13.77 -28.58
CA GLN A 308 2.91 14.82 -28.35
C GLN A 308 2.38 14.71 -26.92
N ILE A 309 2.24 15.85 -26.26
CA ILE A 309 1.59 16.01 -24.96
C ILE A 309 0.45 17.01 -25.08
N GLU A 310 -0.55 16.91 -24.21
CA GLU A 310 -1.73 17.80 -24.19
C GLU A 310 -1.90 18.39 -22.79
N ALA A 311 -2.12 19.70 -22.68
CA ALA A 311 -2.61 20.32 -21.46
C ALA A 311 -4.14 20.42 -21.50
N ARG A 312 -4.79 19.80 -20.55
CA ARG A 312 -6.23 19.91 -20.32
C ARG A 312 -6.49 20.88 -19.20
N VAL A 313 -7.17 21.96 -19.51
CA VAL A 313 -7.65 22.93 -18.52
C VAL A 313 -9.07 22.57 -18.16
N VAL A 314 -9.36 22.42 -16.87
CA VAL A 314 -10.71 22.15 -16.36
C VAL A 314 -11.12 23.25 -15.39
N ASN A 315 -12.39 23.63 -15.46
CA ASN A 315 -12.99 24.60 -14.53
C ASN A 315 -13.38 23.92 -13.19
N ALA A 316 -13.90 24.72 -12.25
CA ALA A 316 -14.35 24.25 -10.93
C ALA A 316 -15.49 23.22 -10.98
N GLN A 317 -16.19 23.07 -12.11
CA GLN A 317 -17.22 22.07 -12.35
C GLN A 317 -16.67 20.81 -13.05
N HIS A 318 -15.36 20.67 -13.15
CA HIS A 318 -14.67 19.59 -13.86
C HIS A 318 -14.98 19.52 -15.38
N GLN A 319 -15.43 20.61 -15.96
CA GLN A 319 -15.66 20.69 -17.39
C GLN A 319 -14.38 21.17 -18.08
N GLN A 320 -14.00 20.53 -19.18
CA GLN A 320 -12.84 20.93 -19.95
C GLN A 320 -13.11 22.29 -20.63
N ASP A 321 -12.20 23.24 -20.40
CA ASP A 321 -12.15 24.50 -21.13
C ASP A 321 -11.21 24.36 -22.32
N THR A 322 -11.78 24.17 -23.51
CA THR A 322 -11.03 24.01 -24.75
C THR A 322 -10.53 25.35 -25.34
N THR A 323 -10.98 26.48 -24.75
CA THR A 323 -10.62 27.84 -25.18
C THR A 323 -9.57 28.49 -24.30
N ALA A 324 -9.24 27.84 -23.13
CA ALA A 324 -8.24 28.35 -22.20
C ALA A 324 -6.88 28.49 -22.88
N ALA A 325 -6.26 29.64 -22.66
CA ALA A 325 -4.87 29.86 -23.08
C ALA A 325 -3.90 29.02 -22.20
N VAL A 326 -2.99 28.30 -22.85
CA VAL A 326 -1.95 27.51 -22.21
C VAL A 326 -0.59 28.07 -22.59
N VAL A 327 0.25 28.27 -21.59
CA VAL A 327 1.66 28.64 -21.77
C VAL A 327 2.53 27.48 -21.34
N TRP A 328 3.44 27.06 -22.21
CA TRP A 328 4.33 25.95 -21.98
C TRP A 328 5.76 26.44 -21.62
N GLN A 329 6.40 25.77 -20.70
CA GLN A 329 7.78 26.04 -20.30
C GLN A 329 8.58 24.74 -20.21
N ASN A 330 9.78 24.74 -20.78
CA ASN A 330 10.75 23.67 -20.65
C ASN A 330 11.78 24.03 -19.56
N LEU A 331 11.86 23.26 -18.49
CA LEU A 331 12.79 23.48 -17.39
C LEU A 331 14.15 22.82 -17.62
N ASP A 332 14.25 21.83 -18.52
CA ASP A 332 15.46 21.02 -18.72
C ASP A 332 15.85 20.95 -20.20
N THR A 333 16.24 22.11 -20.77
CA THR A 333 16.52 22.28 -22.21
C THR A 333 17.70 21.45 -22.74
N ALA A 334 18.59 20.99 -21.87
CA ALA A 334 19.69 20.08 -22.22
C ALA A 334 19.20 18.65 -22.46
N VAL A 335 18.12 18.22 -21.79
CA VAL A 335 17.60 16.84 -21.86
C VAL A 335 16.48 16.72 -22.88
N ILE A 336 15.60 17.73 -22.96
CA ILE A 336 14.44 17.74 -23.86
C ILE A 336 14.36 19.04 -24.65
N GLY A 337 13.80 18.98 -25.87
CA GLY A 337 13.31 20.11 -26.66
C GLY A 337 11.80 20.23 -26.53
N LEU A 338 11.27 21.44 -26.58
CA LEU A 338 9.83 21.71 -26.54
C LEU A 338 9.44 22.59 -27.71
N ARG A 339 8.36 22.22 -28.40
CA ARG A 339 7.69 23.03 -29.41
C ARG A 339 6.20 22.98 -29.12
N ASP A 340 5.62 24.11 -28.77
CA ASP A 340 4.22 24.24 -28.37
C ASP A 340 3.31 24.69 -29.49
N SER A 341 2.06 24.34 -29.38
CA SER A 341 0.94 24.77 -30.25
C SER A 341 -0.34 24.75 -29.44
N LEU A 342 -0.73 25.90 -28.88
CA LEU A 342 -1.91 26.04 -28.02
C LEU A 342 -1.89 25.06 -26.86
N ARG A 343 -2.91 24.21 -26.74
CA ARG A 343 -3.00 23.18 -25.69
C ARG A 343 -2.10 21.96 -25.92
N PHE A 344 -1.49 21.83 -27.10
CA PHE A 344 -0.58 20.73 -27.41
C PHE A 344 0.87 21.20 -27.39
N ALA A 345 1.77 20.29 -27.06
CA ALA A 345 3.18 20.49 -27.24
C ALA A 345 3.86 19.20 -27.74
N TYR A 346 4.97 19.35 -28.41
CA TYR A 346 5.81 18.26 -28.87
C TYR A 346 7.12 18.28 -28.10
N VAL A 347 7.37 17.21 -27.35
CA VAL A 347 8.59 17.03 -26.60
C VAL A 347 9.53 16.12 -27.38
N THR A 348 10.74 16.61 -27.69
CA THR A 348 11.79 15.83 -28.32
C THR A 348 12.90 15.56 -27.33
N SER A 349 13.20 14.30 -27.06
CA SER A 349 14.30 13.89 -26.20
C SER A 349 15.65 14.09 -26.89
N LYS A 350 16.62 14.71 -26.19
CA LYS A 350 17.97 15.05 -26.72
C LYS A 350 19.06 14.25 -26.05
N ALA A 351 18.94 14.01 -24.76
CA ALA A 351 19.93 13.31 -23.94
C ALA A 351 19.25 12.45 -22.87
N VAL A 352 19.96 11.43 -22.39
CA VAL A 352 19.54 10.62 -21.24
C VAL A 352 19.44 11.49 -19.99
N GLY A 353 18.37 11.33 -19.21
CA GLY A 353 18.13 12.09 -17.98
C GLY A 353 16.67 12.38 -17.72
N THR A 354 16.42 13.32 -16.82
CA THR A 354 15.07 13.75 -16.46
C THR A 354 14.76 15.09 -17.12
N GLY A 355 13.69 15.15 -17.91
CA GLY A 355 13.14 16.38 -18.50
C GLY A 355 11.85 16.77 -17.82
N ARG A 356 11.65 18.08 -17.57
CA ARG A 356 10.42 18.63 -16.97
C ARG A 356 9.81 19.68 -17.88
N VAL A 357 8.50 19.53 -18.10
CA VAL A 357 7.70 20.48 -18.86
C VAL A 357 6.59 21.01 -17.99
N VAL A 358 6.41 22.31 -17.95
CA VAL A 358 5.31 22.98 -17.20
C VAL A 358 4.29 23.53 -18.20
N ALA A 359 3.01 23.32 -17.91
CA ALA A 359 1.90 24.00 -18.57
C ALA A 359 1.20 24.90 -17.58
N THR A 360 0.95 26.15 -17.93
CA THR A 360 0.22 27.12 -17.10
C THR A 360 -1.00 27.67 -17.83
N SER A 361 -2.09 27.92 -17.10
CA SER A 361 -3.25 28.62 -17.58
C SER A 361 -3.78 29.53 -16.47
N GLY A 362 -3.61 30.85 -16.63
CA GLY A 362 -3.84 31.80 -15.55
C GLY A 362 -2.94 31.54 -14.34
N ALA A 363 -3.55 31.29 -13.19
CA ALA A 363 -2.83 30.98 -11.94
C ALA A 363 -2.64 29.44 -11.74
N LEU A 364 -3.17 28.62 -12.63
CA LEU A 364 -3.10 27.17 -12.54
C LEU A 364 -1.90 26.64 -13.32
N ALA A 365 -1.22 25.62 -12.78
CA ALA A 365 -0.07 25.01 -13.43
C ALA A 365 -0.01 23.51 -13.13
N ASP A 366 0.63 22.77 -14.05
CA ASP A 366 1.02 21.38 -13.88
C ASP A 366 2.41 21.13 -14.44
N THR A 367 3.09 20.11 -13.95
CA THR A 367 4.44 19.74 -14.37
C THR A 367 4.49 18.27 -14.76
N LEU A 368 4.81 17.99 -16.02
CA LEU A 368 5.11 16.64 -16.49
C LEU A 368 6.60 16.35 -16.34
N VAL A 369 6.92 15.26 -15.65
CA VAL A 369 8.30 14.72 -15.55
C VAL A 369 8.45 13.58 -16.53
N ILE A 370 9.48 13.64 -17.37
CA ILE A 370 9.75 12.68 -18.43
C ILE A 370 11.14 12.06 -18.19
N GLN A 371 11.19 10.75 -18.06
CA GLN A 371 12.45 10.00 -17.99
C GLN A 371 12.92 9.64 -19.39
N VAL A 372 14.11 10.09 -19.76
CA VAL A 372 14.72 9.77 -21.04
C VAL A 372 15.77 8.68 -20.85
N ALA A 373 15.53 7.53 -21.47
CA ALA A 373 16.44 6.37 -21.45
C ALA A 373 17.26 6.29 -22.75
N PRO A 374 18.43 5.61 -22.74
CA PRO A 374 19.20 5.37 -23.94
C PRO A 374 18.42 4.50 -24.93
N ASP A 375 18.56 4.76 -26.23
CA ASP A 375 18.06 3.88 -27.27
C ASP A 375 19.01 2.68 -27.41
N SER A 376 18.59 1.53 -26.90
CA SER A 376 19.37 0.29 -26.97
C SER A 376 19.43 -0.34 -28.38
N SER A 377 18.72 0.24 -29.36
CA SER A 377 18.71 -0.26 -30.76
C SER A 377 19.97 0.15 -31.54
N SER A 378 20.81 1.05 -31.04
CA SER A 378 22.10 1.43 -31.60
C SER A 378 23.25 0.62 -30.97
N GLY A 379 23.18 -0.71 -31.02
CA GLY A 379 24.34 -1.56 -30.75
C GLY A 379 25.44 -1.28 -31.77
N PRO A 380 26.74 -1.31 -31.37
CA PRO A 380 27.82 -1.08 -32.31
C PRO A 380 27.75 -2.10 -33.45
N SER A 381 27.63 -1.60 -34.68
CA SER A 381 27.77 -2.43 -35.87
C SER A 381 29.13 -3.13 -35.81
N ALA A 382 29.11 -4.48 -35.75
CA ALA A 382 30.34 -5.26 -35.84
C ALA A 382 31.15 -4.83 -37.07
N PRO A 383 32.46 -4.63 -36.95
CA PRO A 383 33.30 -4.35 -38.10
C PRO A 383 33.26 -5.55 -39.07
N ARG A 384 33.03 -5.26 -40.34
CA ARG A 384 33.09 -6.24 -41.44
C ARG A 384 34.51 -6.76 -41.61
#